data_1ddf18eb026a01a08ed6ca7788e6773b
#
_entry.id   1ddf18eb026a01a08ed6ca7788e6773b
#
_cell.length_a   1.000
_cell.length_b   1.000
_cell.length_c   1.000
_cell.angle_alpha   90.00
_cell.angle_beta   90.00
_cell.angle_gamma   90.00
#
_symmetry.space_group_name_H-M   'P 1'
#
loop_
_entity.id
_entity.type
_entity.pdbx_description
1 polymer ?
#
loop_
_entity_poly.entity_id
_entity_poly.type
_entity_poly.pdbx_seq_one_letter_code
_entity_poly.pdbx_strand_id
1 'polypeptide(L)'
;MEKRRFGILATLTLLSGASFALAADYVPPSTAVSKINSYRGYSELTSAASGMDIDQYTYNMTTWQISNGGFYKAMADKYKSAYTSGQKSEWRSKDGGDLGTIDNNATIQEMRLLAVRYKETTNSNYKATFKTSFNKALNFILTMQRSTGGLPQVWPKRGNYSDHVTLNDNAMIRAMVTMMDIANRTSPFDSDIIDDATRNKMKSALDKAVDYLLKAQIVNNGNLTVWCAQHDTANYAPRPARAYELESKSGSESAGVVWFLMNWPEQTEAIQKAVKGAIAWYKKTRVVGLYFNKKAGTFEQRDGNVLWYRFYEVNNDNYFFCDRDGASTKTQDFTKISEERRTGYQWAGDYGTALLSTESAYLTALEKMQGTYVEPPPPAVMCGNDTCKSSIDGVKFLDIKGVKEATNTGFTGEGYANVDNETGSYVTYGVTAAVAGKYTLYISFANGGNSARGYTVTVGDKTLIAEGSMESTGAWTTWKTQKVEVELKKGYSVLKFTSLSKDGMANIDYIGWMSADLYAGEKELGGNSGEGGNGSGDTTTVIGSSGMRNVPATPTDRYFVNFGSNSSAAGVYLMRSNGKVFRVNGRAR
;
A
#
# COMPACT_ATOMS: atom_id res chain seq x y z
N MET A 1 47.62 24.49 58.01
CA MET A 1 46.95 24.60 56.70
C MET A 1 46.58 23.21 56.25
N GLU A 2 45.37 22.79 56.63
CA GLU A 2 44.86 21.43 56.42
C GLU A 2 44.14 21.31 55.07
N LYS A 3 44.50 20.29 54.31
CA LYS A 3 43.79 19.85 53.10
C LYS A 3 42.72 18.86 53.51
N ARG A 4 41.44 19.28 53.45
CA ARG A 4 40.32 18.36 53.56
C ARG A 4 40.05 17.70 52.20
N ARG A 5 40.17 16.37 52.15
CA ARG A 5 39.70 15.52 51.07
C ARG A 5 38.22 15.23 51.26
N PHE A 6 37.38 15.62 50.31
CA PHE A 6 36.00 15.14 50.19
C PHE A 6 36.00 13.89 49.28
N GLY A 7 35.64 12.76 49.89
CA GLY A 7 35.35 11.54 49.16
C GLY A 7 33.93 11.62 48.60
N ILE A 8 33.81 11.45 47.30
CA ILE A 8 32.53 11.29 46.61
C ILE A 8 32.22 9.81 46.57
N LEU A 9 31.18 9.40 47.31
CA LEU A 9 30.58 8.07 47.24
C LEU A 9 29.71 8.01 46.01
N ALA A 10 30.16 7.32 44.95
CA ALA A 10 29.34 7.10 43.76
C ALA A 10 28.37 5.95 44.03
N THR A 11 27.12 6.30 44.21
CA THR A 11 26.04 5.33 44.26
C THR A 11 25.73 4.87 42.84
N LEU A 12 26.11 3.61 42.53
CA LEU A 12 25.79 2.97 41.26
C LEU A 12 24.31 2.58 41.26
N THR A 13 23.47 3.40 40.63
CA THR A 13 22.06 3.05 40.38
C THR A 13 22.04 2.14 39.12
N LEU A 14 21.75 0.87 39.32
CA LEU A 14 21.41 -0.04 38.25
C LEU A 14 20.12 0.46 37.56
N LEU A 15 20.26 1.15 36.45
CA LEU A 15 19.19 1.37 35.49
C LEU A 15 18.94 0.03 34.79
N SER A 16 17.81 -0.58 35.12
CA SER A 16 17.22 -1.70 34.38
C SER A 16 17.09 -1.28 32.91
N GLY A 17 17.85 -1.96 32.03
CA GLY A 17 17.85 -1.71 30.60
C GLY A 17 16.51 -2.01 29.98
N ALA A 18 15.67 -0.99 29.83
CA ALA A 18 14.66 -0.98 28.80
C ALA A 18 15.42 -0.85 27.48
N SER A 19 15.49 -1.92 26.70
CA SER A 19 15.91 -1.85 25.30
C SER A 19 14.90 -0.96 24.58
N PHE A 20 15.24 0.32 24.39
CA PHE A 20 14.56 1.15 23.42
C PHE A 20 14.86 0.53 22.06
N ALA A 21 13.90 -0.16 21.47
CA ALA A 21 13.94 -0.48 20.06
C ALA A 21 14.06 0.87 19.34
N LEU A 22 15.16 1.08 18.62
CA LEU A 22 15.28 2.20 17.70
C LEU A 22 14.09 2.12 16.76
N ALA A 23 13.33 3.21 16.66
CA ALA A 23 12.24 3.31 15.71
C ALA A 23 12.81 2.97 14.33
N ALA A 24 12.19 2.02 13.65
CA ALA A 24 12.60 1.66 12.29
C ALA A 24 12.16 2.76 11.33
N ASP A 25 12.90 2.95 10.23
CA ASP A 25 12.46 3.82 9.16
C ASP A 25 11.09 3.34 8.62
N TYR A 26 10.21 4.27 8.30
CA TYR A 26 8.93 3.92 7.72
C TYR A 26 9.11 3.31 6.32
N VAL A 27 8.53 2.13 6.13
CA VAL A 27 8.50 1.44 4.84
C VAL A 27 7.05 1.39 4.35
N PRO A 28 6.71 2.10 3.25
CA PRO A 28 5.35 2.11 2.74
C PRO A 28 4.92 0.73 2.20
N PRO A 29 3.61 0.40 2.23
CA PRO A 29 3.09 -0.83 1.64
C PRO A 29 3.44 -0.96 0.16
N SER A 30 3.78 -2.16 -0.30
CA SER A 30 4.18 -2.43 -1.70
C SER A 30 3.13 -1.98 -2.72
N THR A 31 1.84 -2.17 -2.42
CA THR A 31 0.74 -1.68 -3.25
C THR A 31 0.78 -0.15 -3.39
N ALA A 32 1.02 0.59 -2.31
CA ALA A 32 1.13 2.05 -2.35
C ALA A 32 2.34 2.48 -3.19
N VAL A 33 3.48 1.80 -3.05
CA VAL A 33 4.67 2.03 -3.89
C VAL A 33 4.36 1.79 -5.37
N SER A 34 3.69 0.67 -5.70
CA SER A 34 3.29 0.35 -7.07
C SER A 34 2.37 1.42 -7.68
N LYS A 35 1.40 1.93 -6.90
CA LYS A 35 0.51 3.01 -7.35
C LYS A 35 1.26 4.31 -7.65
N ILE A 36 2.21 4.69 -6.80
CA ILE A 36 3.06 5.88 -7.05
C ILE A 36 3.97 5.66 -8.28
N ASN A 37 4.50 4.46 -8.48
CA ASN A 37 5.28 4.13 -9.66
C ASN A 37 4.50 4.36 -10.96
N SER A 38 3.18 4.12 -10.98
CA SER A 38 2.36 4.37 -12.15
C SER A 38 2.27 5.85 -12.56
N TYR A 39 2.58 6.78 -11.65
CA TYR A 39 2.62 8.22 -11.93
C TYR A 39 3.95 8.69 -12.55
N ARG A 40 4.96 7.84 -12.65
CA ARG A 40 6.29 8.13 -13.19
C ARG A 40 6.39 7.96 -14.72
N GLY A 41 5.30 7.58 -15.37
CA GLY A 41 5.28 7.23 -16.78
C GLY A 41 5.49 8.43 -17.72
N TYR A 42 6.19 8.19 -18.81
CA TYR A 42 6.35 9.07 -19.99
C TYR A 42 6.21 8.27 -21.29
N SER A 43 5.50 7.15 -21.25
CA SER A 43 5.34 6.22 -22.37
C SER A 43 4.62 6.83 -23.57
N GLU A 44 3.78 7.84 -23.39
CA GLU A 44 3.17 8.59 -24.49
C GLU A 44 4.25 9.18 -25.41
N LEU A 45 5.30 9.82 -24.82
CA LEU A 45 6.39 10.42 -25.57
C LEU A 45 7.26 9.37 -26.27
N THR A 46 7.63 8.29 -25.56
CA THR A 46 8.47 7.23 -26.15
C THR A 46 7.73 6.44 -27.22
N SER A 47 6.42 6.26 -27.10
CA SER A 47 5.59 5.62 -28.13
C SER A 47 5.48 6.50 -29.37
N ALA A 48 5.30 7.82 -29.21
CA ALA A 48 5.29 8.75 -30.33
C ALA A 48 6.65 8.84 -31.06
N ALA A 49 7.76 8.68 -30.31
CA ALA A 49 9.12 8.67 -30.86
C ALA A 49 9.50 7.37 -31.58
N SER A 50 8.61 6.36 -31.59
CA SER A 50 8.91 5.05 -32.23
C SER A 50 9.30 5.23 -33.70
N GLY A 51 10.43 4.61 -34.09
CA GLY A 51 11.00 4.71 -35.45
C GLY A 51 11.82 5.97 -35.69
N MET A 52 12.05 6.82 -34.68
CA MET A 52 12.90 8.01 -34.75
C MET A 52 14.11 7.86 -33.83
N ASP A 53 15.16 8.65 -34.09
CA ASP A 53 16.19 8.90 -33.09
C ASP A 53 15.58 9.63 -31.90
N ILE A 54 15.66 9.02 -30.72
CA ILE A 54 15.03 9.55 -29.51
C ILE A 54 15.68 10.85 -29.02
N ASP A 55 16.97 11.05 -29.27
CA ASP A 55 17.66 12.31 -28.97
C ASP A 55 17.19 13.42 -29.88
N GLN A 56 17.02 13.16 -31.17
CA GLN A 56 16.44 14.11 -32.12
C GLN A 56 14.98 14.45 -31.76
N TYR A 57 14.16 13.44 -31.40
CA TYR A 57 12.79 13.66 -30.93
C TYR A 57 12.78 14.57 -29.68
N THR A 58 13.65 14.27 -28.70
CA THR A 58 13.74 15.05 -27.47
C THR A 58 14.28 16.47 -27.74
N TYR A 59 15.21 16.62 -28.68
CA TYR A 59 15.66 17.95 -29.13
C TYR A 59 14.50 18.73 -29.77
N ASN A 60 13.75 18.11 -30.68
CA ASN A 60 12.57 18.76 -31.26
C ASN A 60 11.58 19.19 -30.17
N MET A 61 11.31 18.32 -29.17
CA MET A 61 10.46 18.62 -28.03
C MET A 61 10.91 19.89 -27.30
N THR A 62 12.23 20.11 -27.10
CA THR A 62 12.73 21.33 -26.46
C THR A 62 12.37 22.61 -27.22
N THR A 63 12.23 22.51 -28.53
CA THR A 63 11.85 23.68 -29.35
C THR A 63 10.38 24.09 -29.16
N TRP A 64 9.52 23.15 -28.71
CA TRP A 64 8.12 23.39 -28.37
C TRP A 64 7.93 23.91 -26.94
N GLN A 65 8.99 23.94 -26.13
CA GLN A 65 8.91 24.51 -24.78
C GLN A 65 8.44 25.97 -24.83
N ILE A 66 7.46 26.31 -23.99
CA ILE A 66 6.89 27.64 -23.87
C ILE A 66 7.89 28.55 -23.15
N SER A 67 7.83 29.87 -23.40
CA SER A 67 8.74 30.85 -22.82
C SER A 67 8.74 30.85 -21.28
N ASN A 68 7.61 30.50 -20.66
CA ASN A 68 7.49 30.36 -19.21
C ASN A 68 8.15 29.08 -18.65
N GLY A 69 8.67 28.21 -19.50
CA GLY A 69 9.34 26.96 -19.15
C GLY A 69 8.46 25.70 -19.15
N GLY A 70 7.14 25.84 -19.17
CA GLY A 70 6.21 24.71 -19.25
C GLY A 70 6.03 24.15 -20.66
N PHE A 71 5.26 23.06 -20.75
CA PHE A 71 4.80 22.47 -22.00
C PHE A 71 3.27 22.43 -22.03
N TYR A 72 2.71 22.32 -23.23
CA TYR A 72 1.28 22.10 -23.41
C TYR A 72 0.97 20.59 -23.47
N LYS A 73 -0.28 20.21 -23.22
CA LYS A 73 -0.72 18.81 -23.20
C LYS A 73 -0.97 18.23 -24.61
N ALA A 74 -0.96 16.90 -24.72
CA ALA A 74 -1.22 16.17 -25.96
C ALA A 74 -0.31 16.57 -27.13
N MET A 75 0.96 16.82 -26.84
CA MET A 75 1.94 17.32 -27.83
C MET A 75 2.88 16.23 -28.38
N ALA A 76 2.74 14.98 -27.95
CA ALA A 76 3.68 13.92 -28.29
C ALA A 76 3.92 13.78 -29.81
N ASP A 77 2.86 13.82 -30.62
CA ASP A 77 3.00 13.76 -32.08
C ASP A 77 3.61 15.03 -32.70
N LYS A 78 3.42 16.19 -32.07
CA LYS A 78 4.03 17.46 -32.52
C LYS A 78 5.55 17.45 -32.38
N TYR A 79 6.07 16.75 -31.39
CA TYR A 79 7.52 16.67 -31.12
C TYR A 79 8.28 15.84 -32.17
N LYS A 80 7.60 15.17 -33.09
CA LYS A 80 8.24 14.52 -34.27
C LYS A 80 8.97 15.54 -35.16
N SER A 81 8.60 16.81 -35.09
CA SER A 81 9.24 17.91 -35.82
C SER A 81 9.59 19.06 -34.89
N ALA A 82 10.67 19.75 -35.19
CA ALA A 82 11.00 20.99 -34.50
C ALA A 82 9.91 22.05 -34.72
N TYR A 83 9.67 22.86 -33.70
CA TYR A 83 8.78 24.01 -33.80
C TYR A 83 9.32 25.02 -34.78
N THR A 84 8.49 25.51 -35.66
CA THR A 84 8.85 26.52 -36.65
C THR A 84 8.14 27.86 -36.43
N SER A 85 6.82 27.81 -36.21
CA SER A 85 6.03 29.04 -36.04
C SER A 85 4.65 28.75 -35.46
N GLY A 86 3.93 29.75 -35.00
CA GLY A 86 2.57 29.67 -34.49
C GLY A 86 2.48 29.62 -32.97
N GLN A 87 1.47 28.92 -32.47
CA GLN A 87 1.19 28.79 -31.05
C GLN A 87 1.74 27.50 -30.49
N LYS A 88 2.39 27.55 -29.33
CA LYS A 88 2.87 26.37 -28.58
C LYS A 88 1.85 25.82 -27.61
N SER A 89 0.75 26.56 -27.36
CA SER A 89 -0.35 26.18 -26.50
C SER A 89 -1.68 26.65 -27.09
N GLU A 90 -2.72 25.85 -26.99
CA GLU A 90 -4.10 26.28 -27.29
C GLU A 90 -4.70 27.16 -26.16
N TRP A 91 -4.10 27.09 -24.98
CA TRP A 91 -4.56 27.86 -23.84
C TRP A 91 -3.76 29.17 -23.73
N ARG A 92 -4.50 30.25 -23.47
CA ARG A 92 -3.93 31.60 -23.42
C ARG A 92 -4.14 32.21 -22.04
N SER A 93 -3.14 33.00 -21.60
CA SER A 93 -3.31 33.95 -20.51
C SER A 93 -4.19 35.09 -20.95
N LYS A 94 -4.63 35.93 -20.00
CA LYS A 94 -5.39 37.15 -20.31
C LYS A 94 -4.63 38.09 -21.22
N ASP A 95 -3.29 38.06 -21.14
CA ASP A 95 -2.40 38.90 -21.95
C ASP A 95 -2.04 38.25 -23.30
N GLY A 96 -2.68 37.13 -23.66
CA GLY A 96 -2.48 36.45 -24.94
C GLY A 96 -1.26 35.53 -25.01
N GLY A 97 -0.50 35.36 -23.93
CA GLY A 97 0.66 34.46 -23.87
C GLY A 97 0.29 32.99 -23.82
N ASP A 98 1.17 32.13 -24.33
CA ASP A 98 1.01 30.65 -24.22
C ASP A 98 1.08 30.20 -22.77
N LEU A 99 0.16 29.29 -22.36
CA LEU A 99 0.12 28.72 -21.04
C LEU A 99 0.77 27.35 -21.01
N GLY A 100 1.75 27.15 -20.12
CA GLY A 100 2.23 25.84 -19.70
C GLY A 100 1.24 25.19 -18.72
N THR A 101 1.25 23.87 -18.64
CA THR A 101 0.30 23.13 -17.80
C THR A 101 0.92 21.88 -17.19
N ILE A 102 0.31 21.40 -16.08
CA ILE A 102 0.53 20.05 -15.53
C ILE A 102 -0.63 19.11 -15.82
N ASP A 103 -1.63 19.54 -16.59
CA ASP A 103 -2.77 18.74 -16.99
C ASP A 103 -2.35 17.58 -17.90
N ASN A 104 -2.98 16.40 -17.73
CA ASN A 104 -2.67 15.19 -18.49
C ASN A 104 -1.17 14.85 -18.53
N ASN A 105 -0.46 15.02 -17.42
CA ASN A 105 0.97 14.75 -17.26
C ASN A 105 1.91 15.68 -18.09
N ALA A 106 1.40 16.71 -18.75
CA ALA A 106 2.22 17.70 -19.47
C ALA A 106 3.22 18.38 -18.53
N THR A 107 4.33 18.83 -19.05
CA THR A 107 5.52 19.32 -18.37
C THR A 107 6.21 18.25 -17.52
N ILE A 108 5.46 17.41 -16.81
CA ILE A 108 6.00 16.37 -15.94
C ILE A 108 6.64 15.23 -16.74
N GLN A 109 5.96 14.71 -17.76
CA GLN A 109 6.52 13.66 -18.62
C GLN A 109 7.71 14.17 -19.46
N GLU A 110 7.67 15.42 -19.93
CA GLU A 110 8.77 16.05 -20.64
C GLU A 110 10.01 16.20 -19.75
N MET A 111 9.83 16.61 -18.49
CA MET A 111 10.93 16.67 -17.51
C MET A 111 11.57 15.30 -17.30
N ARG A 112 10.78 14.23 -17.21
CA ARG A 112 11.30 12.87 -17.05
C ARG A 112 12.08 12.42 -18.27
N LEU A 113 11.56 12.64 -19.47
CA LEU A 113 12.25 12.29 -20.71
C LEU A 113 13.57 13.08 -20.83
N LEU A 114 13.55 14.40 -20.55
CA LEU A 114 14.76 15.23 -20.56
C LEU A 114 15.85 14.69 -19.61
N ALA A 115 15.46 14.28 -18.39
CA ALA A 115 16.41 13.75 -17.42
C ALA A 115 16.99 12.39 -17.86
N VAL A 116 16.16 11.51 -18.43
CA VAL A 116 16.62 10.22 -18.99
C VAL A 116 17.61 10.49 -20.13
N ARG A 117 17.22 11.31 -21.10
CA ARG A 117 18.08 11.58 -22.27
C ARG A 117 19.37 12.31 -21.90
N TYR A 118 19.32 13.22 -20.92
CA TYR A 118 20.52 13.84 -20.37
C TYR A 118 21.55 12.84 -19.85
N LYS A 119 21.08 11.76 -19.19
CA LYS A 119 21.99 10.69 -18.69
C LYS A 119 22.53 9.82 -19.80
N GLU A 120 21.73 9.51 -20.80
CA GLU A 120 22.04 8.49 -21.80
C GLU A 120 22.71 9.01 -23.06
N THR A 121 22.45 10.28 -23.46
CA THR A 121 23.05 10.84 -24.68
C THR A 121 24.55 11.06 -24.54
N THR A 122 25.28 10.68 -25.57
CA THR A 122 26.72 10.98 -25.73
C THR A 122 26.99 12.30 -26.47
N ASN A 123 25.95 12.89 -27.08
CA ASN A 123 26.06 14.16 -27.81
C ASN A 123 26.06 15.33 -26.82
N SER A 124 27.18 16.05 -26.72
CA SER A 124 27.37 17.16 -25.79
C SER A 124 26.39 18.33 -26.04
N ASN A 125 26.03 18.59 -27.29
CA ASN A 125 25.10 19.67 -27.66
C ASN A 125 23.68 19.31 -27.21
N TYR A 126 23.23 18.07 -27.44
CA TYR A 126 21.96 17.59 -26.93
C TYR A 126 21.93 17.63 -25.41
N LYS A 127 22.99 17.15 -24.78
CA LYS A 127 23.11 17.14 -23.32
C LYS A 127 22.93 18.55 -22.72
N ALA A 128 23.62 19.55 -23.27
CA ALA A 128 23.50 20.96 -22.84
C ALA A 128 22.09 21.51 -23.05
N THR A 129 21.47 21.18 -24.20
CA THR A 129 20.10 21.58 -24.53
C THR A 129 19.07 20.96 -23.57
N PHE A 130 19.20 19.65 -23.30
CA PHE A 130 18.30 18.94 -22.39
C PHE A 130 18.38 19.48 -20.97
N LYS A 131 19.60 19.74 -20.46
CA LYS A 131 19.79 20.38 -19.15
C LYS A 131 19.15 21.77 -19.08
N THR A 132 19.31 22.56 -20.12
CA THR A 132 18.73 23.91 -20.19
C THR A 132 17.21 23.84 -20.18
N SER A 133 16.61 23.00 -21.02
CA SER A 133 15.16 22.79 -21.09
C SER A 133 14.59 22.23 -19.78
N PHE A 134 15.27 21.26 -19.20
CA PHE A 134 14.89 20.69 -17.91
C PHE A 134 14.84 21.75 -16.81
N ASN A 135 15.89 22.58 -16.69
CA ASN A 135 15.93 23.64 -15.67
C ASN A 135 14.84 24.71 -15.87
N LYS A 136 14.45 25.00 -17.12
CA LYS A 136 13.29 25.88 -17.39
C LYS A 136 11.99 25.22 -16.89
N ALA A 137 11.79 23.95 -17.17
CA ALA A 137 10.59 23.21 -16.72
C ALA A 137 10.55 23.08 -15.18
N LEU A 138 11.70 22.86 -14.55
CA LEU A 138 11.82 22.84 -13.09
C LEU A 138 11.44 24.21 -12.48
N ASN A 139 11.96 25.29 -13.04
CA ASN A 139 11.60 26.63 -12.61
C ASN A 139 10.12 26.95 -12.85
N PHE A 140 9.53 26.44 -13.94
CA PHE A 140 8.08 26.52 -14.16
C PHE A 140 7.29 25.92 -13.00
N ILE A 141 7.62 24.71 -12.54
CA ILE A 141 6.95 24.06 -11.41
C ILE A 141 7.10 24.88 -10.13
N LEU A 142 8.31 25.39 -9.83
CA LEU A 142 8.56 26.22 -8.65
C LEU A 142 7.79 27.56 -8.70
N THR A 143 7.69 28.17 -9.88
CA THR A 143 7.02 29.47 -10.08
C THR A 143 5.51 29.34 -10.04
N MET A 144 4.94 28.26 -10.56
CA MET A 144 3.48 28.06 -10.55
C MET A 144 2.94 27.75 -9.16
N GLN A 145 3.77 27.19 -8.25
CA GLN A 145 3.35 26.88 -6.89
C GLN A 145 2.88 28.13 -6.14
N ARG A 146 1.72 28.03 -5.51
CA ARG A 146 1.17 29.12 -4.70
C ARG A 146 1.88 29.19 -3.34
N SER A 147 1.80 30.34 -2.68
CA SER A 147 2.40 30.55 -1.35
C SER A 147 1.89 29.53 -0.32
N THR A 148 0.65 29.04 -0.48
CA THR A 148 0.02 27.99 0.31
C THR A 148 0.55 26.56 0.04
N GLY A 149 1.35 26.38 -1.02
CA GLY A 149 1.89 25.07 -1.44
C GLY A 149 1.15 24.40 -2.59
N GLY A 150 -0.07 24.83 -2.90
CA GLY A 150 -0.88 24.23 -3.96
C GLY A 150 -0.34 24.52 -5.37
N LEU A 151 -0.53 23.57 -6.29
CA LEU A 151 -0.17 23.69 -7.70
C LEU A 151 -1.45 23.87 -8.54
N PRO A 152 -1.62 25.01 -9.25
CA PRO A 152 -2.74 25.18 -10.17
C PRO A 152 -2.55 24.33 -11.43
N GLN A 153 -3.58 24.26 -12.27
CA GLN A 153 -3.52 23.49 -13.52
C GLN A 153 -2.58 24.14 -14.55
N VAL A 154 -2.49 25.46 -14.55
CA VAL A 154 -1.75 26.24 -15.55
C VAL A 154 -0.92 27.36 -14.93
N TRP A 155 0.09 27.82 -15.68
CA TRP A 155 0.83 29.02 -15.37
C TRP A 155 1.31 29.74 -16.67
N PRO A 156 1.23 31.08 -16.77
CA PRO A 156 0.57 32.05 -15.84
C PRO A 156 -0.95 31.85 -15.71
N LYS A 157 -1.66 32.73 -15.00
CA LYS A 157 -3.11 32.64 -14.81
C LYS A 157 -3.87 32.73 -16.14
N ARG A 158 -4.87 31.85 -16.27
CA ARG A 158 -5.80 31.81 -17.40
C ARG A 158 -7.02 32.72 -17.16
N GLY A 159 -7.39 32.93 -15.91
CA GLY A 159 -8.54 33.72 -15.52
C GLY A 159 -9.84 32.89 -15.42
N ASN A 160 -9.73 31.61 -15.21
CA ASN A 160 -10.85 30.68 -15.02
C ASN A 160 -10.50 29.57 -14.00
N TYR A 161 -11.29 28.48 -13.97
CA TYR A 161 -11.09 27.36 -13.05
C TYR A 161 -9.67 26.72 -13.10
N SER A 162 -8.96 26.85 -14.22
CA SER A 162 -7.59 26.31 -14.34
C SER A 162 -6.58 26.99 -13.40
N ASP A 163 -6.95 28.13 -12.81
CA ASP A 163 -6.14 28.84 -11.82
C ASP A 163 -6.28 28.24 -10.40
N HIS A 164 -7.24 27.34 -10.18
CA HIS A 164 -7.40 26.60 -8.93
C HIS A 164 -6.31 25.53 -8.78
N VAL A 165 -6.00 25.17 -7.54
CA VAL A 165 -5.15 24.01 -7.26
C VAL A 165 -5.86 22.76 -7.78
N THR A 166 -5.16 21.92 -8.54
CA THR A 166 -5.77 20.86 -9.30
C THR A 166 -5.31 19.46 -8.88
N LEU A 167 -6.22 18.68 -8.33
CA LEU A 167 -6.06 17.25 -8.11
C LEU A 167 -6.66 16.43 -9.25
N ASN A 168 -7.47 17.08 -10.13
CA ASN A 168 -8.09 16.42 -11.29
C ASN A 168 -7.05 15.67 -12.12
N ASP A 169 -7.38 14.45 -12.53
CA ASP A 169 -6.51 13.52 -13.28
C ASP A 169 -5.15 13.27 -12.62
N ASN A 170 -5.09 13.44 -11.29
CA ASN A 170 -3.88 13.34 -10.47
C ASN A 170 -2.78 14.35 -10.86
N ALA A 171 -3.11 15.48 -11.47
CA ALA A 171 -2.11 16.42 -12.00
C ALA A 171 -1.10 16.90 -10.94
N MET A 172 -1.59 17.45 -9.83
CA MET A 172 -0.71 17.86 -8.72
C MET A 172 0.04 16.66 -8.12
N ILE A 173 -0.58 15.50 -8.00
CA ILE A 173 0.06 14.31 -7.44
C ILE A 173 1.22 13.83 -8.31
N ARG A 174 1.06 13.82 -9.65
CA ARG A 174 2.16 13.50 -10.58
C ARG A 174 3.31 14.49 -10.47
N ALA A 175 3.01 15.78 -10.33
CA ALA A 175 4.01 16.80 -10.07
C ALA A 175 4.72 16.54 -8.74
N MET A 176 4.00 16.29 -7.65
CA MET A 176 4.57 15.99 -6.33
C MET A 176 5.44 14.74 -6.32
N VAL A 177 5.05 13.67 -7.04
CA VAL A 177 5.89 12.47 -7.22
C VAL A 177 7.21 12.82 -7.93
N THR A 178 7.16 13.68 -8.92
CA THR A 178 8.39 14.15 -9.61
C THR A 178 9.25 15.03 -8.72
N MET A 179 8.64 15.92 -7.94
CA MET A 179 9.34 16.73 -6.93
C MET A 179 10.01 15.85 -5.87
N MET A 180 9.35 14.78 -5.43
CA MET A 180 9.89 13.79 -4.49
C MET A 180 11.08 13.03 -5.09
N ASP A 181 10.96 12.57 -6.33
CA ASP A 181 12.05 11.88 -7.04
C ASP A 181 13.27 12.79 -7.21
N ILE A 182 13.07 14.09 -7.51
CA ILE A 182 14.11 15.08 -7.61
C ILE A 182 14.79 15.31 -6.25
N ALA A 183 14.01 15.51 -5.19
CA ALA A 183 14.52 15.74 -3.84
C ALA A 183 15.36 14.56 -3.34
N ASN A 184 14.90 13.33 -3.62
CA ASN A 184 15.51 12.08 -3.16
C ASN A 184 16.60 11.52 -4.11
N ARG A 185 16.96 12.22 -5.18
CA ARG A 185 17.90 11.75 -6.21
C ARG A 185 17.49 10.39 -6.81
N THR A 186 16.18 10.13 -6.90
CA THR A 186 15.66 8.92 -7.55
C THR A 186 15.89 9.01 -9.06
N SER A 187 16.40 7.94 -9.68
CA SER A 187 16.59 7.91 -11.14
C SER A 187 15.27 8.25 -11.87
N PRO A 188 15.34 9.08 -12.95
CA PRO A 188 16.51 9.58 -13.68
C PRO A 188 17.13 10.88 -13.13
N PHE A 189 16.71 11.39 -11.96
CA PHE A 189 17.14 12.66 -11.39
C PHE A 189 18.37 12.56 -10.49
N ASP A 190 19.10 11.48 -10.54
CA ASP A 190 20.31 11.17 -9.75
C ASP A 190 21.60 11.72 -10.36
N SER A 191 21.53 12.36 -11.54
CA SER A 191 22.68 12.96 -12.22
C SER A 191 22.90 14.43 -11.82
N ASP A 192 23.94 15.05 -12.40
CA ASP A 192 24.27 16.48 -12.27
C ASP A 192 23.37 17.41 -13.11
N ILE A 193 22.26 16.91 -13.65
CA ILE A 193 21.23 17.74 -14.32
C ILE A 193 20.65 18.78 -13.35
N ILE A 194 20.65 18.46 -12.05
CA ILE A 194 20.14 19.31 -10.97
C ILE A 194 21.24 19.44 -9.90
N ASP A 195 21.51 20.68 -9.47
CA ASP A 195 22.37 20.97 -8.34
C ASP A 195 21.67 20.79 -6.98
N ASP A 196 22.45 20.72 -5.90
CA ASP A 196 21.91 20.48 -4.55
C ASP A 196 21.09 21.66 -4.01
N ALA A 197 21.43 22.88 -4.34
CA ALA A 197 20.66 24.05 -3.94
C ALA A 197 19.24 24.00 -4.54
N THR A 198 19.14 23.58 -5.79
CA THR A 198 17.86 23.41 -6.49
C THR A 198 17.06 22.21 -5.94
N ARG A 199 17.73 21.10 -5.58
CA ARG A 199 17.08 19.97 -4.88
C ARG A 199 16.46 20.40 -3.56
N ASN A 200 17.19 21.16 -2.76
CA ASN A 200 16.69 21.69 -1.48
C ASN A 200 15.47 22.62 -1.67
N LYS A 201 15.47 23.47 -2.71
CA LYS A 201 14.29 24.29 -3.07
C LYS A 201 13.10 23.40 -3.42
N MET A 202 13.34 22.32 -4.19
CA MET A 202 12.29 21.38 -4.58
C MET A 202 11.74 20.63 -3.37
N LYS A 203 12.60 20.19 -2.43
CA LYS A 203 12.17 19.58 -1.16
C LYS A 203 11.27 20.53 -0.38
N SER A 204 11.70 21.77 -0.18
CA SER A 204 10.89 22.78 0.54
C SER A 204 9.55 23.08 -0.16
N ALA A 205 9.53 23.06 -1.48
CA ALA A 205 8.31 23.22 -2.26
C ALA A 205 7.37 22.01 -2.07
N LEU A 206 7.94 20.80 -2.05
CA LEU A 206 7.21 19.57 -1.81
C LEU A 206 6.60 19.51 -0.40
N ASP A 207 7.35 19.89 0.63
CA ASP A 207 6.86 19.95 2.02
C ASP A 207 5.64 20.88 2.13
N LYS A 208 5.67 22.06 1.45
CA LYS A 208 4.51 22.95 1.36
C LYS A 208 3.32 22.32 0.64
N ALA A 209 3.58 21.54 -0.41
CA ALA A 209 2.52 20.85 -1.15
C ALA A 209 1.84 19.77 -0.28
N VAL A 210 2.59 19.04 0.55
CA VAL A 210 2.03 18.11 1.53
C VAL A 210 1.16 18.83 2.56
N ASP A 211 1.65 19.95 3.12
CA ASP A 211 0.89 20.80 4.05
C ASP A 211 -0.41 21.31 3.42
N TYR A 212 -0.36 21.68 2.13
CA TYR A 212 -1.55 22.06 1.38
C TYR A 212 -2.58 20.94 1.31
N LEU A 213 -2.17 19.70 1.00
CA LEU A 213 -3.07 18.56 0.94
C LEU A 213 -3.75 18.31 2.29
N LEU A 214 -3.00 18.39 3.40
CA LEU A 214 -3.56 18.19 4.74
C LEU A 214 -4.62 19.25 5.09
N LYS A 215 -4.37 20.52 4.72
CA LYS A 215 -5.30 21.64 4.95
C LYS A 215 -6.51 21.64 4.02
N ALA A 216 -6.36 21.08 2.82
CA ALA A 216 -7.44 20.99 1.83
C ALA A 216 -8.37 19.80 2.02
N GLN A 217 -8.04 18.87 2.93
CA GLN A 217 -8.91 17.71 3.21
C GLN A 217 -10.26 18.17 3.78
N ILE A 218 -11.36 17.72 3.18
CA ILE A 218 -12.71 18.11 3.55
C ILE A 218 -13.08 17.47 4.89
N VAL A 219 -13.61 18.30 5.80
CA VAL A 219 -14.07 17.85 7.12
C VAL A 219 -15.60 17.85 7.14
N ASN A 220 -16.22 16.75 7.54
CA ASN A 220 -17.65 16.63 7.80
C ASN A 220 -17.92 16.22 9.24
N ASN A 221 -18.68 17.02 9.97
CA ASN A 221 -19.04 16.74 11.37
C ASN A 221 -17.82 16.40 12.24
N GLY A 222 -16.72 17.14 12.07
CA GLY A 222 -15.47 16.94 12.79
C GLY A 222 -14.59 15.79 12.27
N ASN A 223 -15.03 15.03 11.28
CA ASN A 223 -14.27 13.91 10.73
C ASN A 223 -13.59 14.30 9.41
N LEU A 224 -12.32 13.98 9.27
CA LEU A 224 -11.60 14.07 8.01
C LEU A 224 -12.22 13.08 6.99
N THR A 225 -12.43 13.56 5.75
CA THR A 225 -12.98 12.74 4.66
C THR A 225 -11.99 12.67 3.50
N VAL A 226 -12.33 13.19 2.34
CA VAL A 226 -11.53 13.16 1.12
C VAL A 226 -11.40 14.55 0.51
N TRP A 227 -10.92 14.67 -0.70
CA TRP A 227 -10.64 15.94 -1.39
C TRP A 227 -11.58 16.19 -2.56
N CYS A 228 -11.72 17.43 -2.95
CA CYS A 228 -12.30 17.82 -4.23
C CYS A 228 -11.27 17.68 -5.36
N ALA A 229 -11.73 17.62 -6.60
CA ALA A 229 -10.84 17.64 -7.77
C ALA A 229 -10.11 18.98 -7.95
N GLN A 230 -10.69 20.09 -7.49
CA GLN A 230 -10.07 21.41 -7.43
C GLN A 230 -10.28 22.05 -6.06
N HIS A 231 -9.28 22.84 -5.64
CA HIS A 231 -9.31 23.60 -4.40
C HIS A 231 -8.83 25.03 -4.59
N ASP A 232 -9.27 25.90 -3.69
CA ASP A 232 -8.87 27.32 -3.67
C ASP A 232 -7.39 27.48 -3.35
N THR A 233 -6.74 28.41 -4.03
CA THR A 233 -5.31 28.68 -3.88
C THR A 233 -4.92 29.37 -2.56
N ALA A 234 -5.88 29.94 -1.84
CA ALA A 234 -5.62 30.72 -0.61
C ALA A 234 -6.25 30.10 0.64
N ASN A 235 -7.52 29.64 0.55
CA ASN A 235 -8.28 29.17 1.70
C ASN A 235 -8.57 27.66 1.70
N TYR A 236 -8.00 26.90 0.75
CA TYR A 236 -8.08 25.44 0.65
C TYR A 236 -9.49 24.88 0.35
N ALA A 237 -10.51 25.72 0.23
CA ALA A 237 -11.90 25.28 0.03
C ALA A 237 -12.06 24.52 -1.28
N PRO A 238 -12.98 23.55 -1.36
CA PRO A 238 -13.40 22.95 -2.63
C PRO A 238 -13.80 24.02 -3.65
N ARG A 239 -13.49 23.77 -4.91
CA ARG A 239 -13.84 24.68 -6.04
C ARG A 239 -14.39 23.88 -7.20
N PRO A 240 -15.34 24.45 -7.94
CA PRO A 240 -15.81 23.88 -9.19
C PRO A 240 -14.77 24.04 -10.30
N ALA A 241 -14.93 23.28 -11.38
CA ALA A 241 -14.20 23.49 -12.62
C ALA A 241 -15.14 23.93 -13.73
N ARG A 242 -15.45 23.06 -14.70
CA ARG A 242 -16.47 23.35 -15.72
C ARG A 242 -17.86 23.38 -15.08
N ALA A 243 -18.84 23.98 -15.73
CA ALA A 243 -20.19 24.12 -15.18
C ALA A 243 -20.76 22.80 -14.59
N TYR A 244 -20.40 21.66 -15.19
CA TYR A 244 -20.81 20.32 -14.81
C TYR A 244 -19.80 19.57 -13.91
N GLU A 245 -18.82 20.25 -13.40
CA GLU A 245 -17.85 19.75 -12.41
C GLU A 245 -17.97 20.60 -11.15
N LEU A 246 -19.04 20.35 -10.42
CA LEU A 246 -19.40 21.10 -9.23
C LEU A 246 -18.44 20.82 -8.08
N GLU A 247 -18.42 21.72 -7.10
CA GLU A 247 -17.75 21.48 -5.83
C GLU A 247 -18.23 20.16 -5.22
N SER A 248 -17.30 19.27 -4.91
CA SER A 248 -17.64 17.91 -4.47
C SER A 248 -16.52 17.24 -3.73
N LYS A 249 -16.81 16.20 -2.97
CA LYS A 249 -15.84 15.19 -2.60
C LYS A 249 -15.64 14.26 -3.80
N SER A 250 -14.39 14.07 -4.23
CA SER A 250 -14.10 13.21 -5.37
C SER A 250 -13.77 11.79 -4.95
N GLY A 251 -14.56 10.82 -5.42
CA GLY A 251 -14.26 9.40 -5.23
C GLY A 251 -13.04 8.94 -6.04
N SER A 252 -12.71 9.63 -7.14
CA SER A 252 -11.62 9.28 -8.04
C SER A 252 -10.26 9.87 -7.61
N GLU A 253 -10.18 11.20 -7.59
CA GLU A 253 -8.93 11.94 -7.38
C GLU A 253 -8.36 11.76 -5.97
N SER A 254 -9.22 11.61 -4.98
CA SER A 254 -8.81 11.39 -3.59
C SER A 254 -7.97 10.14 -3.38
N ALA A 255 -8.17 9.10 -4.20
CA ALA A 255 -7.34 7.90 -4.12
C ALA A 255 -5.86 8.19 -4.41
N GLY A 256 -5.58 9.06 -5.40
CA GLY A 256 -4.22 9.49 -5.71
C GLY A 256 -3.54 10.23 -4.56
N VAL A 257 -4.29 11.07 -3.85
CA VAL A 257 -3.80 11.77 -2.65
C VAL A 257 -3.45 10.78 -1.54
N VAL A 258 -4.34 9.83 -1.26
CA VAL A 258 -4.10 8.81 -0.23
C VAL A 258 -2.87 7.96 -0.56
N TRP A 259 -2.71 7.54 -1.82
CA TRP A 259 -1.52 6.81 -2.25
C TRP A 259 -0.24 7.60 -2.06
N PHE A 260 -0.26 8.91 -2.36
CA PHE A 260 0.88 9.79 -2.14
C PHE A 260 1.21 9.90 -0.65
N LEU A 261 0.23 10.18 0.21
CA LEU A 261 0.42 10.30 1.66
C LEU A 261 0.88 8.99 2.31
N MET A 262 0.42 7.82 1.84
CA MET A 262 0.94 6.52 2.28
C MET A 262 2.42 6.30 1.90
N ASN A 263 2.92 6.96 0.86
CA ASN A 263 4.33 6.89 0.46
C ASN A 263 5.20 7.99 1.06
N TRP A 264 4.60 8.93 1.79
CA TRP A 264 5.37 10.00 2.43
C TRP A 264 6.24 9.43 3.55
N PRO A 265 7.57 9.68 3.56
CA PRO A 265 8.46 9.04 4.53
C PRO A 265 8.21 9.49 5.98
N GLU A 266 7.83 10.76 6.17
CA GLU A 266 7.60 11.35 7.48
C GLU A 266 6.12 11.16 7.87
N GLN A 267 5.77 9.99 8.42
CA GLN A 267 4.40 9.64 8.82
C GLN A 267 3.99 10.35 10.12
N THR A 268 3.83 11.68 10.05
CA THR A 268 3.34 12.48 11.18
C THR A 268 1.91 12.08 11.56
N GLU A 269 1.49 12.41 12.78
CA GLU A 269 0.12 12.17 13.24
C GLU A 269 -0.93 12.78 12.29
N ALA A 270 -0.65 13.97 11.73
CA ALA A 270 -1.54 14.64 10.77
C ALA A 270 -1.71 13.82 9.49
N ILE A 271 -0.62 13.27 8.93
CA ILE A 271 -0.66 12.40 7.75
C ILE A 271 -1.42 11.12 8.03
N GLN A 272 -1.13 10.46 9.17
CA GLN A 272 -1.83 9.25 9.57
C GLN A 272 -3.33 9.48 9.75
N LYS A 273 -3.73 10.60 10.37
CA LYS A 273 -5.15 10.99 10.52
C LYS A 273 -5.79 11.25 9.15
N ALA A 274 -5.09 11.92 8.25
CA ALA A 274 -5.58 12.19 6.90
C ALA A 274 -5.84 10.90 6.12
N VAL A 275 -4.89 9.97 6.10
CA VAL A 275 -5.02 8.67 5.43
C VAL A 275 -6.15 7.84 6.06
N LYS A 276 -6.17 7.69 7.38
CA LYS A 276 -7.21 6.92 8.10
C LYS A 276 -8.61 7.51 7.89
N GLY A 277 -8.75 8.85 7.91
CA GLY A 277 -10.01 9.53 7.64
C GLY A 277 -10.53 9.28 6.22
N ALA A 278 -9.65 9.35 5.24
CA ALA A 278 -10.01 9.04 3.86
C ALA A 278 -10.42 7.56 3.69
N ILE A 279 -9.67 6.62 4.26
CA ILE A 279 -10.02 5.19 4.23
C ILE A 279 -11.38 4.94 4.88
N ALA A 280 -11.66 5.56 6.03
CA ALA A 280 -12.96 5.46 6.69
C ALA A 280 -14.10 5.98 5.80
N TRP A 281 -13.86 7.09 5.08
CA TRP A 281 -14.83 7.60 4.12
C TRP A 281 -15.05 6.63 2.95
N TYR A 282 -14.00 6.04 2.37
CA TYR A 282 -14.12 5.02 1.31
C TYR A 282 -14.88 3.78 1.80
N LYS A 283 -14.66 3.32 3.03
CA LYS A 283 -15.44 2.22 3.62
C LYS A 283 -16.93 2.55 3.70
N LYS A 284 -17.26 3.76 4.18
CA LYS A 284 -18.62 4.23 4.39
C LYS A 284 -19.39 4.39 3.07
N THR A 285 -18.73 4.89 2.02
CA THR A 285 -19.38 5.25 0.74
C THR A 285 -19.31 4.15 -0.32
N ARG A 286 -18.77 2.99 0.04
CA ARG A 286 -18.66 1.82 -0.83
C ARG A 286 -20.05 1.33 -1.28
N VAL A 287 -20.23 1.16 -2.59
CA VAL A 287 -21.42 0.55 -3.19
C VAL A 287 -21.06 -0.84 -3.69
N VAL A 288 -21.82 -1.85 -3.26
CA VAL A 288 -21.58 -3.26 -3.58
C VAL A 288 -22.69 -3.77 -4.49
N GLY A 289 -22.35 -4.65 -5.43
CA GLY A 289 -23.31 -5.29 -6.34
C GLY A 289 -23.70 -4.42 -7.55
N LEU A 290 -23.05 -3.26 -7.76
CA LEU A 290 -23.37 -2.35 -8.85
C LEU A 290 -22.14 -2.10 -9.74
N TYR A 291 -22.35 -2.11 -11.05
CA TYR A 291 -21.33 -1.83 -12.07
C TYR A 291 -21.75 -0.66 -12.94
N PHE A 292 -20.86 0.25 -13.24
CA PHE A 292 -21.07 1.34 -14.18
C PHE A 292 -20.59 0.94 -15.59
N ASN A 293 -21.56 0.72 -16.49
CA ASN A 293 -21.29 0.50 -17.90
C ASN A 293 -21.25 1.84 -18.63
N LYS A 294 -20.06 2.42 -18.75
CA LYS A 294 -19.89 3.72 -19.41
C LYS A 294 -20.36 3.70 -20.86
N LYS A 295 -20.11 2.61 -21.61
CA LYS A 295 -20.47 2.52 -23.03
C LYS A 295 -21.99 2.53 -23.22
N ALA A 296 -22.72 1.85 -22.35
CA ALA A 296 -24.18 1.82 -22.37
C ALA A 296 -24.80 3.04 -21.66
N GLY A 297 -24.04 3.77 -20.84
CA GLY A 297 -24.54 4.86 -20.01
C GLY A 297 -25.54 4.39 -18.97
N THR A 298 -25.26 3.24 -18.31
CA THR A 298 -26.17 2.59 -17.34
C THR A 298 -25.43 2.11 -16.11
N PHE A 299 -26.15 1.97 -15.01
CA PHE A 299 -25.73 1.17 -13.85
C PHE A 299 -26.42 -0.19 -13.90
N GLU A 300 -25.65 -1.26 -13.76
CA GLU A 300 -26.08 -2.65 -13.90
C GLU A 300 -25.81 -3.41 -12.61
N GLN A 301 -26.72 -4.31 -12.22
CA GLN A 301 -26.48 -5.24 -11.13
C GLN A 301 -25.36 -6.22 -11.53
N ARG A 302 -24.35 -6.37 -10.68
CA ARG A 302 -23.22 -7.30 -10.90
C ARG A 302 -22.67 -7.77 -9.56
N ASP A 303 -22.96 -9.01 -9.24
CA ASP A 303 -22.54 -9.62 -8.00
C ASP A 303 -21.03 -9.50 -7.78
N GLY A 304 -20.62 -9.20 -6.55
CA GLY A 304 -19.23 -9.03 -6.16
C GLY A 304 -18.56 -7.74 -6.65
N ASN A 305 -19.20 -6.98 -7.55
CA ASN A 305 -18.64 -5.72 -8.01
C ASN A 305 -18.70 -4.65 -6.90
N VAL A 306 -17.70 -3.78 -6.90
CA VAL A 306 -17.61 -2.65 -5.95
C VAL A 306 -17.31 -1.39 -6.73
N LEU A 307 -17.99 -0.31 -6.39
CA LEU A 307 -17.72 1.01 -6.99
C LEU A 307 -17.89 2.15 -5.99
N TRP A 308 -17.37 3.29 -6.39
CA TRP A 308 -17.62 4.62 -5.81
C TRP A 308 -18.05 5.54 -6.93
N TYR A 309 -18.95 6.49 -6.60
CA TYR A 309 -19.30 7.55 -7.52
C TYR A 309 -18.15 8.56 -7.62
N ARG A 310 -18.10 9.31 -8.71
CA ARG A 310 -17.08 10.35 -8.88
C ARG A 310 -17.36 11.57 -8.01
N PHE A 311 -18.61 11.98 -7.87
CA PHE A 311 -19.01 13.19 -7.14
C PHE A 311 -19.93 12.88 -5.97
N TYR A 312 -19.58 13.46 -4.83
CA TYR A 312 -20.38 13.46 -3.61
C TYR A 312 -20.50 14.87 -3.06
N GLU A 313 -21.63 15.20 -2.41
CA GLU A 313 -21.84 16.48 -1.76
C GLU A 313 -20.72 16.81 -0.77
N VAL A 314 -20.31 18.08 -0.73
CA VAL A 314 -19.25 18.53 0.19
C VAL A 314 -19.66 18.33 1.65
N ASN A 315 -20.94 18.64 1.99
CA ASN A 315 -21.41 18.67 3.37
C ASN A 315 -21.99 17.34 3.89
N ASN A 316 -22.17 16.35 3.00
CA ASN A 316 -22.66 15.02 3.33
C ASN A 316 -22.11 13.99 2.35
N ASP A 317 -22.50 12.71 2.44
CA ASP A 317 -21.97 11.66 1.56
C ASP A 317 -22.97 11.23 0.48
N ASN A 318 -23.95 12.07 0.14
CA ASN A 318 -24.84 11.83 -0.97
C ASN A 318 -24.08 12.03 -2.29
N TYR A 319 -24.15 11.04 -3.18
CA TYR A 319 -23.63 11.19 -4.54
C TYR A 319 -24.58 12.01 -5.40
N PHE A 320 -24.07 12.54 -6.49
CA PHE A 320 -24.88 13.22 -7.47
C PHE A 320 -24.34 13.10 -8.89
N PHE A 321 -25.21 13.31 -9.84
CA PHE A 321 -24.94 13.50 -11.25
C PHE A 321 -25.43 14.87 -11.69
N CYS A 322 -24.93 15.39 -12.79
CA CYS A 322 -25.44 16.61 -13.41
C CYS A 322 -25.16 16.61 -14.91
N ASP A 323 -26.01 17.34 -15.64
CA ASP A 323 -25.80 17.61 -17.05
C ASP A 323 -24.86 18.81 -17.27
N ARG A 324 -24.74 19.24 -18.50
CA ARG A 324 -23.88 20.37 -18.90
C ARG A 324 -24.25 21.68 -18.21
N ASP A 325 -25.50 21.83 -17.78
CA ASP A 325 -26.00 22.99 -17.04
C ASP A 325 -25.61 22.98 -15.54
N GLY A 326 -24.95 21.94 -15.09
CA GLY A 326 -24.35 21.88 -13.75
C GLY A 326 -25.39 21.84 -12.63
N ALA A 327 -25.39 22.87 -11.77
CA ALA A 327 -26.20 22.88 -10.55
C ALA A 327 -27.72 22.78 -10.82
N SER A 328 -28.21 23.32 -11.92
CA SER A 328 -29.64 23.29 -12.28
C SER A 328 -30.15 21.89 -12.65
N THR A 329 -29.26 20.99 -13.06
CA THR A 329 -29.56 19.61 -13.45
C THR A 329 -29.05 18.58 -12.44
N LYS A 330 -28.60 19.02 -11.29
CA LYS A 330 -28.05 18.15 -10.23
C LYS A 330 -29.11 17.18 -9.70
N THR A 331 -28.80 15.88 -9.72
CA THR A 331 -29.73 14.81 -9.37
C THR A 331 -29.01 13.56 -8.88
N GLN A 332 -29.70 12.72 -8.11
CA GLN A 332 -29.25 11.34 -7.81
C GLN A 332 -29.80 10.31 -8.82
N ASP A 333 -30.76 10.70 -9.63
CA ASP A 333 -31.35 9.85 -10.67
C ASP A 333 -30.54 9.98 -11.97
N PHE A 334 -29.76 8.95 -12.27
CA PHE A 334 -28.86 8.92 -13.42
C PHE A 334 -29.60 9.02 -14.77
N THR A 335 -30.86 8.61 -14.81
CA THR A 335 -31.68 8.64 -16.04
C THR A 335 -32.09 10.06 -16.44
N LYS A 336 -32.03 11.02 -15.50
CA LYS A 336 -32.43 12.42 -15.73
C LYS A 336 -31.33 13.27 -16.37
N ILE A 337 -30.11 12.77 -16.53
CA ILE A 337 -29.08 13.46 -17.29
C ILE A 337 -29.06 12.93 -18.74
N SER A 338 -28.61 13.75 -19.67
CA SER A 338 -28.56 13.41 -21.09
C SER A 338 -27.73 12.16 -21.39
N GLU A 339 -28.03 11.46 -22.47
CA GLU A 339 -27.29 10.30 -22.92
C GLU A 339 -25.82 10.65 -23.19
N GLU A 340 -25.56 11.82 -23.78
CA GLU A 340 -24.19 12.34 -24.01
C GLU A 340 -23.42 12.38 -22.69
N ARG A 341 -24.04 12.84 -21.61
CA ARG A 341 -23.39 12.88 -20.29
C ARG A 341 -23.24 11.48 -19.69
N ARG A 342 -24.25 10.63 -19.81
CA ARG A 342 -24.18 9.25 -19.28
C ARG A 342 -23.05 8.43 -19.90
N THR A 343 -22.87 8.54 -21.22
CA THR A 343 -21.87 7.76 -21.98
C THR A 343 -20.51 8.46 -22.09
N GLY A 344 -20.49 9.79 -22.08
CA GLY A 344 -19.29 10.62 -22.31
C GLY A 344 -18.41 10.85 -21.06
N TYR A 345 -18.89 10.52 -19.84
CA TYR A 345 -18.17 10.83 -18.62
C TYR A 345 -18.01 9.61 -17.70
N GLN A 346 -16.93 9.58 -16.89
CA GLN A 346 -16.69 8.49 -15.95
C GLN A 346 -17.37 8.82 -14.61
N TRP A 347 -18.62 8.41 -14.43
CA TRP A 347 -19.43 8.74 -13.25
C TRP A 347 -19.16 7.90 -12.02
N ALA A 348 -18.66 6.69 -12.22
CA ALA A 348 -18.31 5.78 -11.12
C ALA A 348 -17.21 4.81 -11.56
N GLY A 349 -16.52 4.23 -10.61
CA GLY A 349 -15.47 3.25 -10.86
C GLY A 349 -14.96 2.62 -9.57
N ASP A 350 -14.11 1.62 -9.73
CA ASP A 350 -13.40 1.00 -8.60
C ASP A 350 -12.21 1.90 -8.19
N TYR A 351 -12.49 2.90 -7.38
CA TYR A 351 -11.48 3.84 -6.90
C TYR A 351 -10.86 3.44 -5.56
N GLY A 352 -11.58 2.67 -4.74
CA GLY A 352 -11.24 2.44 -3.34
C GLY A 352 -10.84 1.01 -2.98
N THR A 353 -11.13 -0.02 -3.80
CA THR A 353 -10.89 -1.42 -3.43
C THR A 353 -9.42 -1.67 -3.06
N ALA A 354 -8.49 -1.19 -3.89
CA ALA A 354 -7.07 -1.31 -3.60
C ALA A 354 -6.65 -0.54 -2.33
N LEU A 355 -7.25 0.62 -2.03
CA LEU A 355 -6.99 1.36 -0.78
C LEU A 355 -7.44 0.55 0.43
N LEU A 356 -8.66 0.02 0.39
CA LEU A 356 -9.21 -0.75 1.50
C LEU A 356 -8.42 -2.03 1.75
N SER A 357 -7.98 -2.73 0.70
CA SER A 357 -7.15 -3.93 0.84
C SER A 357 -5.73 -3.62 1.35
N THR A 358 -5.24 -2.39 1.18
CA THR A 358 -3.89 -1.97 1.63
C THR A 358 -3.89 -1.44 3.07
N GLU A 359 -5.06 -1.15 3.67
CA GLU A 359 -5.15 -0.55 5.01
C GLU A 359 -4.39 -1.33 6.06
N SER A 360 -4.58 -2.66 6.15
CA SER A 360 -3.90 -3.50 7.12
C SER A 360 -2.37 -3.40 6.98
N ALA A 361 -1.86 -3.46 5.75
CA ALA A 361 -0.43 -3.31 5.49
C ALA A 361 0.09 -1.92 5.89
N TYR A 362 -0.70 -0.85 5.68
CA TYR A 362 -0.35 0.49 6.11
C TYR A 362 -0.29 0.62 7.63
N LEU A 363 -1.27 0.08 8.35
CA LEU A 363 -1.28 0.08 9.82
C LEU A 363 -0.09 -0.69 10.38
N THR A 364 0.19 -1.87 9.83
CA THR A 364 1.37 -2.67 10.18
C THR A 364 2.69 -1.91 9.95
N ALA A 365 2.79 -1.17 8.83
CA ALA A 365 3.98 -0.35 8.55
C ALA A 365 4.16 0.77 9.59
N LEU A 366 3.09 1.40 10.03
CA LEU A 366 3.12 2.41 11.10
C LEU A 366 3.53 1.81 12.45
N GLU A 367 2.98 0.65 12.81
CA GLU A 367 3.34 -0.07 14.04
C GLU A 367 4.82 -0.46 14.05
N LYS A 368 5.36 -0.94 12.91
CA LYS A 368 6.79 -1.24 12.75
C LYS A 368 7.66 0.01 12.93
N MET A 369 7.27 1.11 12.31
CA MET A 369 7.96 2.39 12.45
C MET A 369 7.96 2.87 13.92
N GLN A 370 6.86 2.69 14.63
CA GLN A 370 6.72 3.10 16.03
C GLN A 370 7.34 2.11 17.03
N GLY A 371 7.82 0.95 16.57
CA GLY A 371 8.31 -0.12 17.44
C GLY A 371 7.21 -0.80 18.27
N THR A 372 5.94 -0.58 17.91
CA THR A 372 4.76 -1.15 18.59
C THR A 372 4.22 -2.41 17.90
N TYR A 373 4.78 -2.76 16.74
CA TYR A 373 4.36 -3.94 16.00
C TYR A 373 4.71 -5.21 16.77
N VAL A 374 3.67 -5.96 17.08
CA VAL A 374 3.80 -7.32 17.61
C VAL A 374 3.30 -8.27 16.52
N GLU A 375 4.18 -9.12 16.03
CA GLU A 375 3.79 -10.12 15.03
C GLU A 375 2.73 -11.04 15.64
N PRO A 376 1.52 -11.14 15.04
CA PRO A 376 0.48 -11.99 15.57
C PRO A 376 0.95 -13.45 15.55
N PRO A 377 0.75 -14.22 16.63
CA PRO A 377 1.06 -15.63 16.60
C PRO A 377 0.19 -16.30 15.53
N PRO A 378 0.77 -17.18 14.72
CA PRO A 378 -0.02 -17.94 13.75
C PRO A 378 -1.08 -18.79 14.46
N PRO A 379 -2.23 -19.02 13.84
CA PRO A 379 -3.29 -19.84 14.43
C PRO A 379 -2.79 -21.28 14.69
N ALA A 380 -3.18 -21.84 15.82
CA ALA A 380 -2.91 -23.24 16.12
C ALA A 380 -3.81 -24.15 15.26
N VAL A 381 -3.23 -25.16 14.61
CA VAL A 381 -3.94 -26.11 13.74
C VAL A 381 -3.48 -27.53 14.05
N MET A 382 -4.31 -28.51 13.69
CA MET A 382 -3.93 -29.90 13.72
C MET A 382 -2.96 -30.23 12.58
N CYS A 383 -1.86 -30.90 12.90
CA CYS A 383 -0.85 -31.34 11.96
C CYS A 383 -0.84 -32.89 11.92
N GLY A 384 -1.65 -33.45 11.06
CA GLY A 384 -1.87 -34.90 11.08
C GLY A 384 -2.56 -35.33 12.38
N ASN A 385 -1.94 -36.24 13.12
CA ASN A 385 -2.45 -36.73 14.41
C ASN A 385 -1.95 -35.92 15.62
N ASP A 386 -1.06 -34.94 15.41
CA ASP A 386 -0.49 -34.10 16.46
C ASP A 386 -1.07 -32.69 16.38
N THR A 387 -1.09 -31.97 17.51
CA THR A 387 -1.44 -30.55 17.53
C THR A 387 -0.23 -29.72 17.23
N CYS A 388 -0.26 -28.95 16.12
CA CYS A 388 0.74 -27.91 15.85
C CYS A 388 0.47 -26.70 16.72
N LYS A 389 1.52 -26.14 17.30
CA LYS A 389 1.42 -24.89 18.05
C LYS A 389 1.35 -23.66 17.16
N SER A 390 1.87 -23.78 15.96
CA SER A 390 1.85 -22.75 14.94
C SER A 390 1.67 -23.36 13.57
N SER A 391 0.89 -22.71 12.71
CA SER A 391 0.72 -23.14 11.33
C SER A 391 0.28 -22.00 10.44
N ILE A 392 0.40 -22.20 9.13
CA ILE A 392 -0.05 -21.29 8.10
C ILE A 392 -0.72 -22.10 6.98
N ASP A 393 -1.92 -21.67 6.56
CA ASP A 393 -2.66 -22.21 5.42
C ASP A 393 -1.82 -22.08 4.14
N GLY A 394 -1.83 -23.09 3.30
CA GLY A 394 -1.04 -23.17 2.07
C GLY A 394 -1.28 -22.02 1.09
N VAL A 395 -2.44 -21.38 1.15
CA VAL A 395 -2.76 -20.22 0.33
C VAL A 395 -2.36 -18.87 0.94
N LYS A 396 -1.84 -18.85 2.16
CA LYS A 396 -1.33 -17.66 2.84
C LYS A 396 0.19 -17.47 2.60
N PHE A 397 0.66 -17.84 1.42
CA PHE A 397 2.04 -17.63 1.01
C PHE A 397 2.35 -16.13 0.83
N LEU A 398 3.63 -15.79 0.95
CA LEU A 398 4.13 -14.44 0.71
C LEU A 398 4.41 -14.20 -0.77
N ASP A 399 4.91 -15.24 -1.46
CA ASP A 399 5.23 -15.22 -2.88
C ASP A 399 5.20 -16.65 -3.43
N ILE A 400 4.82 -16.81 -4.69
CA ILE A 400 4.74 -18.10 -5.36
C ILE A 400 5.04 -17.96 -6.85
N LYS A 401 5.80 -18.90 -7.38
CA LYS A 401 5.83 -19.20 -8.81
C LYS A 401 4.87 -20.35 -9.07
N GLY A 402 3.61 -20.02 -9.32
CA GLY A 402 2.47 -20.92 -9.38
C GLY A 402 1.16 -20.20 -9.09
N VAL A 403 0.19 -20.92 -8.57
CA VAL A 403 -1.16 -20.41 -8.32
C VAL A 403 -1.75 -20.90 -7.00
N LYS A 404 -2.74 -20.14 -6.47
CA LYS A 404 -3.67 -20.62 -5.45
C LYS A 404 -4.76 -21.44 -6.14
N GLU A 405 -5.06 -22.64 -5.62
CA GLU A 405 -6.13 -23.48 -6.12
C GLU A 405 -7.02 -24.03 -4.99
N ALA A 406 -8.23 -24.50 -5.37
CA ALA A 406 -9.19 -25.17 -4.50
C ALA A 406 -9.99 -26.24 -5.27
N THR A 407 -9.46 -26.73 -6.40
CA THR A 407 -10.15 -27.66 -7.32
C THR A 407 -10.12 -29.11 -6.84
N ASN A 408 -9.05 -29.53 -6.14
CA ASN A 408 -8.92 -30.87 -5.57
C ASN A 408 -9.49 -30.87 -4.14
N THR A 409 -10.43 -31.76 -3.85
CA THR A 409 -11.07 -31.85 -2.52
C THR A 409 -10.14 -32.44 -1.47
N GLY A 410 -10.49 -32.27 -0.17
CA GLY A 410 -9.80 -32.89 0.96
C GLY A 410 -8.70 -32.03 1.61
N PHE A 411 -8.41 -30.83 1.10
CA PHE A 411 -7.57 -29.85 1.77
C PHE A 411 -8.28 -29.21 2.97
N THR A 412 -7.51 -28.57 3.84
CA THR A 412 -8.01 -27.75 4.95
C THR A 412 -8.00 -26.26 4.55
N GLY A 413 -8.76 -25.42 5.27
CA GLY A 413 -8.73 -23.97 5.04
C GLY A 413 -9.36 -23.50 3.72
N GLU A 414 -8.70 -22.55 3.04
CA GLU A 414 -9.24 -21.83 1.87
C GLU A 414 -8.74 -22.37 0.51
N GLY A 415 -7.94 -23.41 0.49
CA GLY A 415 -7.31 -23.94 -0.72
C GLY A 415 -5.88 -24.43 -0.45
N TYR A 416 -5.09 -24.56 -1.51
CA TYR A 416 -3.71 -25.02 -1.45
C TYR A 416 -2.82 -24.27 -2.43
N ALA A 417 -1.50 -24.28 -2.17
CA ALA A 417 -0.50 -23.75 -3.11
C ALA A 417 -0.15 -24.82 -4.14
N ASN A 418 -0.24 -24.46 -5.42
CA ASN A 418 0.20 -25.28 -6.55
C ASN A 418 1.28 -24.50 -7.32
N VAL A 419 2.53 -24.94 -7.22
CA VAL A 419 3.65 -24.35 -7.95
C VAL A 419 3.68 -24.83 -9.40
N ASP A 420 4.26 -24.04 -10.30
CA ASP A 420 4.41 -24.39 -11.72
C ASP A 420 5.14 -25.74 -11.89
N ASN A 421 4.75 -26.52 -12.89
CA ASN A 421 5.32 -27.83 -13.21
C ASN A 421 6.71 -27.67 -13.87
N GLU A 422 7.67 -27.17 -13.11
CA GLU A 422 9.06 -27.05 -13.55
C GLU A 422 10.04 -27.04 -12.37
N THR A 423 11.28 -27.39 -12.64
CA THR A 423 12.38 -27.26 -11.67
C THR A 423 12.60 -25.79 -11.35
N GLY A 424 12.76 -25.44 -10.05
CA GLY A 424 12.98 -24.09 -9.61
C GLY A 424 11.71 -23.28 -9.36
N SER A 425 10.51 -23.82 -9.64
CA SER A 425 9.27 -23.23 -9.14
C SER A 425 9.26 -23.24 -7.61
N TYR A 426 8.59 -22.27 -6.98
CA TYR A 426 8.72 -22.08 -5.55
C TYR A 426 7.46 -21.49 -4.91
N VAL A 427 7.39 -21.66 -3.57
CA VAL A 427 6.45 -20.95 -2.70
C VAL A 427 7.16 -20.51 -1.43
N THR A 428 6.78 -19.35 -0.88
CA THR A 428 7.39 -18.79 0.35
C THR A 428 6.36 -18.58 1.44
N TYR A 429 6.75 -18.93 2.69
CA TYR A 429 5.90 -18.77 3.86
C TYR A 429 6.63 -18.02 4.97
N GLY A 430 5.94 -17.09 5.63
CA GLY A 430 6.42 -16.43 6.82
C GLY A 430 6.16 -17.28 8.06
N VAL A 431 7.20 -17.63 8.82
CA VAL A 431 7.09 -18.41 10.06
C VAL A 431 7.76 -17.67 11.20
N THR A 432 7.16 -17.74 12.41
CA THR A 432 7.73 -17.12 13.60
C THR A 432 8.08 -18.20 14.64
N ALA A 433 9.35 -18.30 14.96
CA ALA A 433 9.87 -19.20 15.98
C ALA A 433 9.98 -18.48 17.34
N ALA A 434 9.31 -19.01 18.37
CA ALA A 434 9.29 -18.41 19.71
C ALA A 434 10.67 -18.41 20.38
N VAL A 435 11.46 -19.46 20.14
CA VAL A 435 12.82 -19.64 20.62
C VAL A 435 13.72 -20.09 19.48
N ALA A 436 15.04 -19.90 19.58
CA ALA A 436 15.97 -20.54 18.64
C ALA A 436 16.13 -22.01 19.02
N GLY A 437 16.26 -22.89 18.02
CA GLY A 437 16.48 -24.33 18.27
C GLY A 437 15.86 -25.24 17.22
N LYS A 438 15.71 -26.50 17.58
CA LYS A 438 15.12 -27.53 16.73
C LYS A 438 13.59 -27.43 16.70
N TYR A 439 13.06 -27.50 15.50
CA TYR A 439 11.64 -27.52 15.23
C TYR A 439 11.26 -28.72 14.37
N THR A 440 10.13 -29.33 14.65
CA THR A 440 9.47 -30.23 13.71
C THR A 440 8.59 -29.39 12.78
N LEU A 441 8.89 -29.42 11.49
CA LEU A 441 8.09 -28.82 10.43
C LEU A 441 7.11 -29.87 9.92
N TYR A 442 5.82 -29.53 9.91
CA TYR A 442 4.72 -30.35 9.41
C TYR A 442 4.29 -29.79 8.06
N ILE A 443 4.33 -30.63 7.02
CA ILE A 443 3.99 -30.23 5.65
C ILE A 443 2.84 -31.10 5.20
N SER A 444 1.64 -30.54 5.05
CA SER A 444 0.48 -31.22 4.47
C SER A 444 0.50 -31.03 2.97
N PHE A 445 0.50 -32.13 2.22
CA PHE A 445 0.64 -32.10 0.77
C PHE A 445 -0.19 -33.17 0.08
N ALA A 446 -0.52 -32.96 -1.19
CA ALA A 446 -1.03 -33.96 -2.11
C ALA A 446 -0.12 -34.08 -3.33
N ASN A 447 0.30 -35.33 -3.63
CA ASN A 447 1.04 -35.69 -4.83
C ASN A 447 0.30 -36.82 -5.56
N GLY A 448 -0.57 -36.45 -6.49
CA GLY A 448 -1.33 -37.41 -7.32
C GLY A 448 -0.52 -38.04 -8.45
N GLY A 449 0.75 -37.67 -8.62
CA GLY A 449 1.68 -38.26 -9.59
C GLY A 449 2.16 -39.65 -9.13
N ASN A 450 2.79 -40.38 -10.07
CA ASN A 450 3.28 -41.73 -9.82
C ASN A 450 4.69 -41.79 -9.19
N SER A 451 5.37 -40.65 -9.08
CA SER A 451 6.73 -40.51 -8.55
C SER A 451 6.79 -39.46 -7.47
N ALA A 452 7.76 -39.60 -6.59
CA ALA A 452 8.09 -38.60 -5.57
C ALA A 452 8.51 -37.26 -6.23
N ARG A 453 8.16 -36.15 -5.58
CA ARG A 453 8.53 -34.79 -6.00
C ARG A 453 9.51 -34.18 -5.00
N GLY A 454 10.74 -33.96 -5.49
CA GLY A 454 11.81 -33.40 -4.68
C GLY A 454 11.65 -31.91 -4.45
N TYR A 455 12.11 -31.45 -3.28
CA TYR A 455 12.13 -30.02 -2.94
C TYR A 455 13.30 -29.65 -2.03
N THR A 456 13.65 -28.36 -1.99
CA THR A 456 14.55 -27.76 -0.99
C THR A 456 13.78 -26.78 -0.12
N VAL A 457 14.29 -26.50 1.10
CA VAL A 457 13.81 -25.39 1.93
C VAL A 457 14.97 -24.51 2.33
N THR A 458 14.87 -23.21 2.08
CA THR A 458 15.91 -22.23 2.48
C THR A 458 15.32 -21.08 3.30
N VAL A 459 16.17 -20.42 4.11
CA VAL A 459 15.91 -19.14 4.75
C VAL A 459 17.06 -18.20 4.38
N GLY A 460 16.79 -17.23 3.48
CA GLY A 460 17.86 -16.48 2.83
C GLY A 460 18.83 -17.44 2.14
N ASP A 461 20.12 -17.29 2.41
CA ASP A 461 21.17 -18.15 1.85
C ASP A 461 21.39 -19.47 2.63
N LYS A 462 20.72 -19.65 3.78
CA LYS A 462 20.86 -20.88 4.59
C LYS A 462 19.88 -21.94 4.10
N THR A 463 20.41 -23.09 3.68
CA THR A 463 19.61 -24.29 3.39
C THR A 463 19.23 -24.99 4.69
N LEU A 464 17.92 -25.21 4.89
CA LEU A 464 17.36 -25.98 6.01
C LEU A 464 17.12 -27.44 5.61
N ILE A 465 16.63 -27.66 4.39
CA ILE A 465 16.40 -28.98 3.79
C ILE A 465 17.00 -28.94 2.40
N ALA A 466 18.05 -29.75 2.17
CA ALA A 466 18.74 -29.80 0.88
C ALA A 466 18.05 -30.72 -0.13
N GLU A 467 17.51 -31.86 0.33
CA GLU A 467 16.86 -32.89 -0.49
C GLU A 467 15.63 -33.45 0.24
N GLY A 468 14.54 -32.70 0.18
CA GLY A 468 13.24 -33.17 0.68
C GLY A 468 12.50 -33.96 -0.41
N SER A 469 11.63 -34.91 0.00
CA SER A 469 10.82 -35.71 -0.91
C SER A 469 9.38 -35.70 -0.48
N MET A 470 8.46 -35.47 -1.42
CA MET A 470 7.00 -35.60 -1.24
C MET A 470 6.55 -36.81 -2.05
N GLU A 471 6.46 -37.96 -1.36
CA GLU A 471 6.06 -39.23 -1.96
C GLU A 471 4.65 -39.18 -2.57
N SER A 472 4.36 -40.07 -3.53
CA SER A 472 3.02 -40.16 -4.11
C SER A 472 1.96 -40.43 -3.02
N THR A 473 0.88 -39.68 -3.07
CA THR A 473 -0.29 -39.89 -2.23
C THR A 473 -1.37 -40.73 -2.93
N GLY A 474 -1.14 -41.08 -4.19
CA GLY A 474 -2.02 -41.87 -5.02
C GLY A 474 -3.09 -41.08 -5.79
N ALA A 475 -3.47 -39.91 -5.26
CA ALA A 475 -4.40 -38.98 -5.93
C ALA A 475 -4.18 -37.55 -5.45
N TRP A 476 -4.56 -36.58 -6.27
CA TRP A 476 -4.50 -35.15 -5.93
C TRP A 476 -5.53 -34.73 -4.87
N THR A 477 -6.48 -35.60 -4.55
CA THR A 477 -7.48 -35.43 -3.48
C THR A 477 -7.10 -36.18 -2.18
N THR A 478 -5.94 -36.85 -2.15
CA THR A 478 -5.42 -37.55 -0.98
C THR A 478 -4.28 -36.75 -0.38
N TRP A 479 -4.52 -36.22 0.81
CA TRP A 479 -3.57 -35.37 1.53
C TRP A 479 -2.85 -36.18 2.61
N LYS A 480 -1.54 -35.98 2.73
CA LYS A 480 -0.67 -36.58 3.76
C LYS A 480 0.14 -35.51 4.44
N THR A 481 0.44 -35.66 5.71
CA THR A 481 1.33 -34.80 6.46
C THR A 481 2.66 -35.52 6.71
N GLN A 482 3.75 -34.90 6.27
CA GLN A 482 5.11 -35.35 6.62
C GLN A 482 5.70 -34.44 7.71
N LYS A 483 6.66 -35.01 8.47
CA LYS A 483 7.38 -34.33 9.53
C LYS A 483 8.87 -34.27 9.14
N VAL A 484 9.46 -33.06 9.24
CA VAL A 484 10.88 -32.83 8.94
C VAL A 484 11.47 -31.96 10.04
N GLU A 485 12.62 -32.36 10.59
CA GLU A 485 13.34 -31.54 11.56
C GLU A 485 14.10 -30.41 10.86
N VAL A 486 13.98 -29.21 11.39
CA VAL A 486 14.69 -28.02 10.93
C VAL A 486 15.21 -27.22 12.12
N GLU A 487 16.25 -26.41 11.92
CA GLU A 487 16.76 -25.49 12.93
C GLU A 487 16.35 -24.06 12.59
N LEU A 488 15.50 -23.45 13.43
CA LEU A 488 15.02 -22.08 13.26
C LEU A 488 15.72 -21.13 14.26
N LYS A 489 15.98 -19.90 13.81
CA LYS A 489 16.37 -18.81 14.70
C LYS A 489 15.12 -18.24 15.38
N LYS A 490 15.26 -17.71 16.59
CA LYS A 490 14.18 -16.95 17.25
C LYS A 490 13.74 -15.77 16.39
N GLY A 491 12.42 -15.59 16.27
CA GLY A 491 11.81 -14.50 15.52
C GLY A 491 11.29 -14.95 14.15
N TYR A 492 11.06 -13.98 13.29
CA TYR A 492 10.47 -14.19 11.96
C TYR A 492 11.50 -14.71 10.96
N SER A 493 11.09 -15.66 10.14
CA SER A 493 11.86 -16.22 9.03
C SER A 493 10.95 -16.46 7.83
N VAL A 494 11.47 -16.26 6.63
CA VAL A 494 10.79 -16.62 5.39
C VAL A 494 11.34 -17.96 4.90
N LEU A 495 10.52 -19.00 4.95
CA LEU A 495 10.86 -20.30 4.39
C LEU A 495 10.54 -20.29 2.90
N LYS A 496 11.51 -20.58 2.05
CA LYS A 496 11.31 -20.77 0.61
C LYS A 496 11.42 -22.25 0.27
N PHE A 497 10.31 -22.82 -0.19
CA PHE A 497 10.23 -24.16 -0.75
C PHE A 497 10.46 -24.06 -2.25
N THR A 498 11.44 -24.78 -2.77
CA THR A 498 11.79 -24.77 -4.21
C THR A 498 11.76 -26.18 -4.76
N SER A 499 11.09 -26.38 -5.88
CA SER A 499 11.00 -27.66 -6.58
C SER A 499 12.35 -28.10 -7.15
N LEU A 500 12.71 -29.35 -6.94
CA LEU A 500 13.82 -30.06 -7.60
C LEU A 500 13.33 -30.91 -8.79
N SER A 501 12.01 -31.07 -8.94
CA SER A 501 11.40 -31.88 -9.99
C SER A 501 10.99 -31.02 -11.18
N LYS A 502 11.17 -31.56 -12.40
CA LYS A 502 10.64 -30.97 -13.64
C LYS A 502 9.10 -30.91 -13.68
N ASP A 503 8.44 -31.71 -12.85
CA ASP A 503 6.98 -31.79 -12.73
C ASP A 503 6.45 -30.89 -11.60
N GLY A 504 7.26 -29.98 -11.10
CA GLY A 504 6.93 -29.10 -9.97
C GLY A 504 7.03 -29.81 -8.62
N MET A 505 6.60 -29.14 -7.56
CA MET A 505 6.45 -29.68 -6.21
C MET A 505 5.01 -30.24 -6.04
N ALA A 506 4.77 -31.03 -5.01
CA ALA A 506 3.41 -31.41 -4.64
C ALA A 506 2.57 -30.19 -4.19
N ASN A 507 1.25 -30.27 -4.28
CA ASN A 507 0.36 -29.24 -3.75
C ASN A 507 0.50 -29.16 -2.23
N ILE A 508 0.64 -27.95 -1.68
CA ILE A 508 0.80 -27.71 -0.23
C ILE A 508 -0.50 -27.15 0.34
N ASP A 509 -1.12 -27.90 1.28
CA ASP A 509 -2.33 -27.54 1.99
C ASP A 509 -2.05 -26.61 3.18
N TYR A 510 -1.09 -26.98 4.04
CA TYR A 510 -0.61 -26.13 5.12
C TYR A 510 0.82 -26.49 5.54
N ILE A 511 1.44 -25.55 6.27
CA ILE A 511 2.71 -25.78 6.96
C ILE A 511 2.49 -25.48 8.45
N GLY A 512 2.89 -26.43 9.31
CA GLY A 512 2.92 -26.24 10.75
C GLY A 512 4.33 -26.39 11.30
N TRP A 513 4.60 -25.80 12.45
CA TRP A 513 5.90 -25.94 13.13
C TRP A 513 5.73 -25.97 14.65
N MET A 514 6.54 -26.81 15.29
CA MET A 514 6.52 -27.02 16.73
C MET A 514 7.95 -27.20 17.25
N SER A 515 8.30 -26.44 18.29
CA SER A 515 9.60 -26.59 18.94
C SER A 515 9.68 -27.89 19.72
N ALA A 516 10.76 -28.64 19.53
CA ALA A 516 11.03 -29.86 20.29
C ALA A 516 11.20 -29.56 21.80
N ASP A 517 11.82 -28.45 22.14
CA ASP A 517 12.08 -28.04 23.52
C ASP A 517 10.79 -27.62 24.25
N LEU A 518 9.92 -26.87 23.56
CA LEU A 518 8.62 -26.48 24.13
C LEU A 518 7.70 -27.71 24.33
N TYR A 519 7.76 -28.66 23.42
CA TYR A 519 6.96 -29.88 23.53
C TYR A 519 7.44 -30.79 24.69
N ALA A 520 8.76 -30.90 24.90
CA ALA A 520 9.32 -31.66 26.01
C ALA A 520 8.91 -31.07 27.38
N GLY A 521 8.99 -29.74 27.53
CA GLY A 521 8.57 -29.05 28.75
C GLY A 521 7.06 -29.18 29.06
N GLU A 522 6.22 -29.29 28.06
CA GLU A 522 4.77 -29.50 28.26
C GLU A 522 4.39 -30.95 28.58
N LYS A 523 5.16 -31.93 28.14
CA LYS A 523 5.02 -33.34 28.57
C LYS A 523 5.34 -33.51 30.06
N GLU A 524 6.34 -32.80 30.59
CA GLU A 524 6.68 -32.80 31.99
C GLU A 524 5.60 -32.15 32.87
N LEU A 525 4.91 -31.10 32.36
CA LEU A 525 3.81 -30.46 33.08
C LEU A 525 2.47 -31.21 33.01
N GLY A 526 2.31 -32.10 32.04
CA GLY A 526 1.12 -32.95 31.85
C GLY A 526 1.22 -34.37 32.50
N GLY A 527 2.37 -34.72 33.02
CA GLY A 527 2.70 -36.07 33.51
C GLY A 527 2.47 -36.30 34.99
N ASN A 528 1.34 -35.89 35.58
CA ASN A 528 0.93 -36.36 36.90
C ASN A 528 -0.47 -36.98 36.82
N SER A 529 -0.54 -38.18 36.25
CA SER A 529 -1.66 -39.11 36.42
C SER A 529 -1.30 -40.13 37.52
N GLY A 530 -1.49 -39.73 38.76
CA GLY A 530 -1.45 -40.55 39.94
C GLY A 530 -2.80 -40.52 40.65
N GLU A 531 -3.53 -41.59 40.52
CA GLU A 531 -4.60 -42.16 41.35
C GLU A 531 -5.37 -41.27 42.35
N GLY A 532 -6.69 -41.31 42.20
CA GLY A 532 -7.64 -41.46 43.28
C GLY A 532 -8.06 -40.21 44.05
N GLY A 533 -9.25 -39.71 43.76
CA GLY A 533 -9.93 -38.75 44.65
C GLY A 533 -11.20 -38.17 44.02
N ASN A 534 -12.34 -38.74 44.36
CA ASN A 534 -13.67 -38.20 44.11
C ASN A 534 -13.78 -36.75 44.65
N GLY A 535 -14.02 -35.80 43.80
CA GLY A 535 -14.31 -34.43 44.19
C GLY A 535 -14.78 -33.63 42.97
N SER A 536 -16.06 -33.30 42.95
CA SER A 536 -16.63 -32.36 41.99
C SER A 536 -15.84 -31.04 42.04
N GLY A 537 -15.02 -30.79 41.05
CA GLY A 537 -14.20 -29.61 40.96
C GLY A 537 -14.06 -29.18 39.51
N ASP A 538 -14.54 -28.03 39.24
CA ASP A 538 -14.47 -27.23 38.03
C ASP A 538 -13.12 -27.41 37.32
N THR A 539 -13.08 -28.09 36.20
CA THR A 539 -11.89 -28.26 35.38
C THR A 539 -11.63 -26.97 34.63
N THR A 540 -10.88 -26.07 35.24
CA THR A 540 -10.24 -24.97 34.57
C THR A 540 -9.17 -25.51 33.62
N THR A 541 -9.49 -25.60 32.36
CA THR A 541 -8.48 -25.85 31.32
C THR A 541 -7.56 -24.66 31.27
N VAL A 542 -6.41 -24.77 31.89
CA VAL A 542 -5.33 -23.79 31.78
C VAL A 542 -4.79 -23.89 30.36
N ILE A 543 -5.20 -22.97 29.49
CA ILE A 543 -4.50 -22.78 28.22
C ILE A 543 -3.09 -22.32 28.57
N GLY A 544 -2.09 -23.12 28.21
CA GLY A 544 -0.71 -22.92 28.57
C GLY A 544 -0.22 -21.51 28.28
N SER A 545 0.52 -20.95 29.22
CA SER A 545 1.02 -19.57 29.29
C SER A 545 2.03 -19.17 28.22
N SER A 546 2.22 -19.99 27.16
CA SER A 546 3.20 -19.73 26.10
C SER A 546 2.78 -18.71 25.03
N GLY A 547 1.51 -18.27 25.03
CA GLY A 547 1.01 -17.24 24.10
C GLY A 547 0.85 -15.83 24.69
N MET A 548 1.02 -15.67 26.00
CA MET A 548 0.89 -14.37 26.65
C MET A 548 2.22 -13.92 27.22
N ARG A 549 3.00 -13.22 26.42
CA ARG A 549 4.13 -12.44 26.94
C ARG A 549 3.62 -11.11 27.49
N ASN A 550 4.19 -10.77 28.63
CA ASN A 550 4.03 -9.55 29.39
C ASN A 550 3.80 -8.31 28.51
N VAL A 551 2.53 -7.94 28.36
CA VAL A 551 2.17 -6.57 28.07
C VAL A 551 2.18 -5.87 29.44
N PRO A 552 2.80 -4.69 29.60
CA PRO A 552 2.71 -3.93 30.84
C PRO A 552 1.24 -3.66 31.10
N ALA A 553 0.73 -4.17 32.21
CA ALA A 553 -0.68 -4.11 32.52
C ALA A 553 -1.06 -2.70 32.97
N THR A 554 -1.95 -2.07 32.23
CA THR A 554 -2.87 -1.10 32.86
C THR A 554 -3.92 -1.86 33.67
N PRO A 555 -4.48 -1.30 34.75
CA PRO A 555 -5.29 -2.06 35.72
C PRO A 555 -6.60 -2.67 35.21
N THR A 556 -6.94 -2.53 33.94
CA THR A 556 -8.21 -3.00 33.34
C THR A 556 -8.09 -3.42 31.89
N ASP A 557 -7.37 -4.50 31.59
CA ASP A 557 -7.35 -5.08 30.24
C ASP A 557 -8.52 -6.06 30.05
N ARG A 558 -9.34 -5.84 29.02
CA ARG A 558 -10.45 -6.70 28.62
C ARG A 558 -10.11 -7.41 27.33
N TYR A 559 -10.21 -8.73 27.32
CA TYR A 559 -9.99 -9.54 26.12
C TYR A 559 -11.28 -10.25 25.71
N PHE A 560 -11.60 -10.19 24.41
CA PHE A 560 -12.73 -10.93 23.84
C PHE A 560 -12.21 -12.14 23.07
N VAL A 561 -12.69 -13.33 23.45
CA VAL A 561 -12.35 -14.58 22.75
C VAL A 561 -13.62 -15.09 22.07
N ASN A 562 -13.62 -15.15 20.72
CA ASN A 562 -14.74 -15.65 19.93
C ASN A 562 -14.46 -17.11 19.54
N PHE A 563 -15.32 -18.01 19.97
CA PHE A 563 -15.26 -19.42 19.60
C PHE A 563 -16.31 -19.73 18.52
N GLY A 564 -15.88 -19.75 17.24
CA GLY A 564 -16.56 -20.44 16.14
C GLY A 564 -17.92 -19.88 15.69
N SER A 565 -18.17 -20.02 14.43
CA SER A 565 -19.27 -19.43 13.65
C SER A 565 -20.63 -20.12 13.75
N ASN A 566 -21.04 -20.68 14.88
CA ASN A 566 -22.38 -21.28 15.00
C ASN A 566 -22.95 -21.26 16.42
N SER A 567 -23.01 -20.10 17.06
CA SER A 567 -23.91 -19.92 18.20
C SER A 567 -24.21 -18.45 18.44
N SER A 568 -25.47 -18.16 18.67
CA SER A 568 -25.99 -16.88 19.11
C SER A 568 -25.18 -16.29 20.28
N ALA A 569 -24.42 -15.28 20.00
CA ALA A 569 -23.91 -14.21 20.85
C ALA A 569 -23.81 -14.48 22.38
N ALA A 570 -22.98 -15.43 22.82
CA ALA A 570 -22.49 -15.50 24.18
C ALA A 570 -20.96 -15.54 24.14
N GLY A 571 -20.32 -14.39 24.32
CA GLY A 571 -18.87 -14.29 24.44
C GLY A 571 -18.41 -14.48 25.89
N VAL A 572 -17.22 -15.01 26.09
CA VAL A 572 -16.55 -15.09 27.37
C VAL A 572 -15.57 -13.92 27.47
N TYR A 573 -15.75 -13.07 28.44
CA TYR A 573 -14.83 -11.98 28.74
C TYR A 573 -13.84 -12.43 29.81
N LEU A 574 -12.56 -12.24 29.57
CA LEU A 574 -11.52 -12.43 30.57
C LEU A 574 -11.08 -11.04 31.07
N MET A 575 -11.16 -10.83 32.37
CA MET A 575 -10.65 -9.62 33.02
C MET A 575 -9.45 -9.98 33.88
N ARG A 576 -8.39 -9.19 33.80
CA ARG A 576 -7.23 -9.29 34.68
C ARG A 576 -7.24 -8.14 35.68
N SER A 577 -7.22 -8.45 36.96
CA SER A 577 -7.04 -7.48 38.03
C SER A 577 -6.06 -8.04 39.05
N ASN A 578 -5.06 -7.24 39.44
CA ASN A 578 -4.04 -7.59 40.44
C ASN A 578 -3.32 -8.93 40.15
N GLY A 579 -2.98 -9.21 38.90
CA GLY A 579 -2.26 -10.42 38.51
C GLY A 579 -3.13 -11.69 38.40
N LYS A 580 -4.42 -11.63 38.73
CA LYS A 580 -5.36 -12.75 38.60
C LYS A 580 -6.29 -12.56 37.41
N VAL A 581 -6.60 -13.65 36.72
CA VAL A 581 -7.52 -13.68 35.57
C VAL A 581 -8.89 -14.15 36.04
N PHE A 582 -9.93 -13.38 35.72
CA PHE A 582 -11.32 -13.72 36.05
C PHE A 582 -12.12 -13.95 34.76
N ARG A 583 -12.94 -14.99 34.75
CA ARG A 583 -13.91 -15.25 33.69
C ARG A 583 -15.19 -14.48 34.00
N VAL A 584 -15.67 -13.68 33.06
CA VAL A 584 -16.94 -12.98 33.17
C VAL A 584 -17.85 -13.42 32.04
N ASN A 585 -18.98 -14.06 32.38
CA ASN A 585 -20.01 -14.41 31.41
C ASN A 585 -20.90 -13.17 31.19
N GLY A 586 -20.97 -12.64 29.98
CA GLY A 586 -21.80 -11.49 29.68
C GLY A 586 -22.33 -11.53 28.24
N ARG A 587 -23.53 -10.99 28.04
CA ARG A 587 -24.03 -10.66 26.73
C ARG A 587 -23.53 -9.27 26.35
N ALA A 588 -22.98 -9.09 25.14
CA ALA A 588 -22.72 -7.77 24.62
C ALA A 588 -24.07 -7.02 24.49
N ARG A 589 -24.12 -5.82 25.03
CA ARG A 589 -25.15 -4.83 24.74
C ARG A 589 -24.72 -3.97 23.57
#